data_123078cbff668e0319ab79d4ecc5f4eb
#
_entry.id   123078cbff668e0319ab79d4ecc5f4eb
#
_cell.length_a   1.000
_cell.length_b   1.000
_cell.length_c   1.000
_cell.angle_alpha   90.00
_cell.angle_beta   90.00
_cell.angle_gamma   90.00
#
_symmetry.space_group_name_H-M   'P 1'
#
loop_
_entity.id
_entity.type
_entity.pdbx_description
1 polymer ?
#
loop_
_entity_poly.entity_id
_entity_poly.type
_entity_poly.pdbx_seq_one_letter_code
_entity_poly.pdbx_strand_id
1 'polypeptide(L)'
;MQSNINYNQFIDWAKSEADKINQEKETFSNFQFQWAESPDNVKLIAYENNMPIGYVGLEKFEDGYKINTLGVKNEARGKGLASIMYDYILSKTKLYSDVMQTPEAKKLWIKLASKYKVQGFNKISKKNFPITSQNNELVSLNPNYQLYSDQENDNLLVAIK
;
A
#
# COMPACT_ATOMS: atom_id res chain seq x y z
N MET A 1 -22.77 -1.83 -1.14
CA MET A 1 -22.87 -0.45 -0.64
C MET A 1 -21.69 -0.15 0.25
N GLN A 2 -20.95 0.87 -0.09
CA GLN A 2 -19.85 1.28 0.76
C GLN A 2 -20.43 1.82 2.06
N SER A 3 -19.95 1.30 3.18
CA SER A 3 -20.19 1.94 4.45
C SER A 3 -19.54 3.32 4.41
N ASN A 4 -20.21 4.34 4.95
CA ASN A 4 -19.63 5.66 5.12
C ASN A 4 -18.57 5.60 6.22
N ILE A 5 -17.37 5.12 5.84
CA ILE A 5 -16.25 5.08 6.78
C ILE A 5 -15.79 6.52 6.97
N ASN A 6 -15.84 6.99 8.22
CA ASN A 6 -15.23 8.25 8.56
C ASN A 6 -13.71 8.02 8.72
N TYR A 7 -12.97 8.24 7.63
CA TYR A 7 -11.54 8.02 7.63
C TYR A 7 -10.80 8.89 8.63
N ASN A 8 -11.32 10.07 8.94
CA ASN A 8 -10.69 10.94 9.94
C ASN A 8 -10.67 10.28 11.32
N GLN A 9 -11.80 9.73 11.74
CA GLN A 9 -11.89 9.01 13.01
C GLN A 9 -11.09 7.71 12.99
N PHE A 10 -11.12 7.01 11.87
CA PHE A 10 -10.36 5.77 11.71
C PHE A 10 -8.85 6.02 11.84
N ILE A 11 -8.35 7.08 11.23
CA ILE A 11 -6.92 7.43 11.28
C ILE A 11 -6.53 7.82 12.71
N ASP A 12 -7.36 8.56 13.42
CA ASP A 12 -7.11 8.92 14.81
C ASP A 12 -7.08 7.68 15.72
N TRP A 13 -7.97 6.72 15.46
CA TRP A 13 -7.95 5.44 16.17
C TRP A 13 -6.67 4.65 15.85
N ALA A 14 -6.29 4.58 14.57
CA ALA A 14 -5.09 3.86 14.15
C ALA A 14 -3.83 4.46 14.78
N LYS A 15 -3.76 5.80 14.88
CA LYS A 15 -2.67 6.49 15.58
C LYS A 15 -2.61 6.07 17.05
N SER A 16 -3.75 6.04 17.72
CA SER A 16 -3.84 5.62 19.12
C SER A 16 -3.31 4.20 19.31
N GLU A 17 -3.66 3.28 18.41
CA GLU A 17 -3.16 1.90 18.46
C GLU A 17 -1.66 1.83 18.13
N ALA A 18 -1.19 2.62 17.17
CA ALA A 18 0.22 2.67 16.82
C ALA A 18 1.09 3.18 17.97
N ASP A 19 0.61 4.18 18.71
CA ASP A 19 1.33 4.77 19.83
C ASP A 19 1.58 3.76 20.96
N LYS A 20 0.75 2.74 21.09
CA LYS A 20 0.95 1.66 22.05
C LYS A 20 2.14 0.76 21.69
N ILE A 21 2.56 0.77 20.43
CA ILE A 21 3.62 -0.08 19.90
C ILE A 21 4.92 0.70 19.78
N ASN A 22 4.91 1.86 19.12
CA ASN A 22 6.09 2.66 18.83
C ASN A 22 5.69 4.12 18.62
N GLN A 23 6.25 5.02 19.42
CA GLN A 23 5.98 6.45 19.29
C GLN A 23 7.03 7.19 18.48
N GLU A 24 8.08 6.52 18.01
CA GLU A 24 9.11 7.16 17.20
C GLU A 24 8.56 7.58 15.84
N LYS A 25 9.04 8.74 15.37
CA LYS A 25 8.69 9.27 14.05
C LYS A 25 9.96 9.55 13.26
N GLU A 26 9.89 9.32 11.96
CA GLU A 26 10.98 9.56 11.04
C GLU A 26 10.52 10.55 9.97
N THR A 27 11.36 11.53 9.65
CA THR A 27 11.06 12.48 8.57
C THR A 27 11.41 11.86 7.22
N PHE A 28 10.48 11.92 6.29
CA PHE A 28 10.67 11.44 4.92
C PHE A 28 9.86 12.34 3.99
N SER A 29 10.51 12.87 2.94
CA SER A 29 9.90 13.91 2.13
C SER A 29 9.49 15.08 3.03
N ASN A 30 8.31 15.62 2.94
CA ASN A 30 7.85 16.73 3.77
C ASN A 30 6.93 16.27 4.93
N PHE A 31 6.98 14.98 5.26
CA PHE A 31 6.09 14.39 6.25
C PHE A 31 6.89 13.66 7.32
N GLN A 32 6.24 13.37 8.43
CA GLN A 32 6.77 12.46 9.43
C GLN A 32 5.99 11.16 9.40
N PHE A 33 6.68 10.05 9.65
CA PHE A 33 6.09 8.72 9.61
C PHE A 33 6.38 7.96 10.88
N GLN A 34 5.37 7.28 11.38
CA GLN A 34 5.46 6.37 12.51
C GLN A 34 5.25 4.95 12.00
N TRP A 35 6.26 4.11 12.18
CA TRP A 35 6.25 2.71 11.75
C TRP A 35 6.05 1.84 12.98
N ALA A 36 4.82 1.40 13.23
CA ALA A 36 4.48 0.62 14.40
C ALA A 36 4.35 -0.86 14.02
N GLU A 37 5.41 -1.61 14.27
CA GLU A 37 5.53 -3.00 13.84
C GLU A 37 5.12 -3.96 14.96
N SER A 38 4.25 -4.91 14.62
CA SER A 38 3.89 -6.08 15.41
C SER A 38 4.39 -7.34 14.68
N PRO A 39 4.36 -8.54 15.30
CA PRO A 39 4.88 -9.74 14.62
C PRO A 39 4.28 -10.01 13.25
N ASP A 40 2.99 -9.72 13.03
CA ASP A 40 2.29 -10.06 11.81
C ASP A 40 1.89 -8.86 10.95
N ASN A 41 2.05 -7.63 11.45
CA ASN A 41 1.56 -6.46 10.74
C ASN A 41 2.33 -5.19 11.11
N VAL A 42 2.09 -4.14 10.32
CA VAL A 42 2.61 -2.80 10.56
C VAL A 42 1.45 -1.82 10.43
N LYS A 43 1.39 -0.88 11.37
CA LYS A 43 0.56 0.32 11.25
C LYS A 43 1.47 1.49 10.93
N LEU A 44 1.34 2.01 9.72
CA LEU A 44 2.09 3.19 9.29
C LEU A 44 1.19 4.41 9.39
N ILE A 45 1.61 5.39 10.16
CA ILE A 45 0.88 6.66 10.31
C ILE A 45 1.71 7.77 9.70
N ALA A 46 1.08 8.59 8.87
CA ALA A 46 1.69 9.79 8.30
C ALA A 46 1.21 11.02 9.06
N TYR A 47 2.14 11.95 9.31
CA TYR A 47 1.87 13.17 10.07
C TYR A 47 2.28 14.41 9.27
N GLU A 48 1.49 15.47 9.42
CA GLU A 48 1.86 16.81 9.00
C GLU A 48 1.59 17.75 10.18
N ASN A 49 2.60 18.52 10.59
CA ASN A 49 2.50 19.43 11.75
C ASN A 49 1.97 18.71 13.01
N ASN A 50 2.49 17.50 13.27
CA ASN A 50 2.11 16.66 14.41
C ASN A 50 0.66 16.14 14.37
N MET A 51 -0.05 16.35 13.28
CA MET A 51 -1.40 15.83 13.10
C MET A 51 -1.36 14.57 12.24
N PRO A 52 -1.98 13.47 12.66
CA PRO A 52 -2.07 12.28 11.81
C PRO A 52 -2.98 12.57 10.62
N ILE A 53 -2.48 12.33 9.42
CA ILE A 53 -3.20 12.65 8.18
C ILE A 53 -3.39 11.45 7.28
N GLY A 54 -2.66 10.36 7.50
CA GLY A 54 -2.77 9.18 6.67
C GLY A 54 -2.40 7.91 7.44
N TYR A 55 -2.88 6.80 6.93
CA TYR A 55 -2.65 5.48 7.51
C TYR A 55 -2.52 4.44 6.42
N VAL A 56 -1.54 3.53 6.60
CA VAL A 56 -1.46 2.30 5.81
C VAL A 56 -1.34 1.13 6.78
N GLY A 57 -2.24 0.15 6.61
CA GLY A 57 -2.14 -1.12 7.30
C GLY A 57 -1.43 -2.12 6.40
N LEU A 58 -0.36 -2.71 6.91
CA LEU A 58 0.43 -3.71 6.21
C LEU A 58 0.36 -5.03 6.96
N GLU A 59 0.26 -6.11 6.20
CA GLU A 59 0.30 -7.47 6.72
C GLU A 59 1.55 -8.16 6.21
N LYS A 60 2.25 -8.87 7.08
CA LYS A 60 3.42 -9.63 6.65
C LYS A 60 3.03 -10.66 5.60
N PHE A 61 3.76 -10.67 4.48
CA PHE A 61 3.45 -11.52 3.34
C PHE A 61 4.76 -11.86 2.64
N GLU A 62 5.03 -13.15 2.49
CA GLU A 62 6.26 -13.64 1.86
C GLU A 62 7.50 -12.97 2.48
N ASP A 63 8.34 -12.35 1.67
CA ASP A 63 9.56 -11.66 2.11
C ASP A 63 9.36 -10.14 2.24
N GLY A 64 8.13 -9.70 2.37
CA GLY A 64 7.79 -8.28 2.50
C GLY A 64 6.45 -8.10 3.20
N TYR A 65 5.69 -7.11 2.71
CA TYR A 65 4.38 -6.80 3.27
C TYR A 65 3.35 -6.59 2.17
N LYS A 66 2.11 -6.94 2.47
CA LYS A 66 0.95 -6.69 1.61
C LYS A 66 0.11 -5.58 2.20
N ILE A 67 -0.41 -4.71 1.34
CA ILE A 67 -1.28 -3.63 1.79
C ILE A 67 -2.67 -4.19 2.08
N ASN A 68 -3.17 -3.93 3.29
CA ASN A 68 -4.55 -4.26 3.67
C ASN A 68 -5.47 -3.06 3.60
N THR A 69 -4.99 -1.89 4.02
CA THR A 69 -5.82 -0.70 4.15
C THR A 69 -4.97 0.53 3.86
N LEU A 70 -5.55 1.49 3.18
CA LEU A 70 -4.95 2.81 2.99
C LEU A 70 -6.04 3.86 3.18
N GLY A 71 -5.75 4.87 3.97
CA GLY A 71 -6.66 5.98 4.18
C GLY A 71 -5.92 7.29 4.33
N VAL A 72 -6.50 8.36 3.80
CA VAL A 72 -5.98 9.72 3.91
C VAL A 72 -7.11 10.62 4.37
N LYS A 73 -6.84 11.47 5.35
CA LYS A 73 -7.83 12.45 5.82
C LYS A 73 -8.23 13.38 4.68
N ASN A 74 -9.48 13.84 4.71
CA ASN A 74 -10.03 14.68 3.63
C ASN A 74 -9.19 15.91 3.37
N GLU A 75 -8.73 16.58 4.43
CA GLU A 75 -7.91 17.79 4.32
C GLU A 75 -6.52 17.54 3.73
N ALA A 76 -6.06 16.30 3.70
CA ALA A 76 -4.74 15.94 3.19
C ALA A 76 -4.80 15.32 1.78
N ARG A 77 -5.98 15.19 1.20
CA ARG A 77 -6.14 14.64 -0.15
C ARG A 77 -5.64 15.62 -1.20
N GLY A 78 -5.17 15.10 -2.34
CA GLY A 78 -4.67 15.90 -3.44
C GLY A 78 -3.23 16.37 -3.28
N LYS A 79 -2.54 15.98 -2.20
CA LYS A 79 -1.14 16.37 -1.94
C LYS A 79 -0.15 15.27 -2.34
N GLY A 80 -0.61 14.19 -2.93
CA GLY A 80 0.25 13.06 -3.32
C GLY A 80 0.70 12.20 -2.13
N LEU A 81 0.04 12.29 -0.98
CA LEU A 81 0.46 11.59 0.23
C LEU A 81 0.48 10.08 0.06
N ALA A 82 -0.51 9.50 -0.62
CA ALA A 82 -0.55 8.05 -0.83
C ALA A 82 0.70 7.56 -1.57
N SER A 83 1.12 8.29 -2.60
CA SER A 83 2.33 7.96 -3.35
C SER A 83 3.58 8.06 -2.47
N ILE A 84 3.65 9.08 -1.62
CA ILE A 84 4.77 9.28 -0.69
C ILE A 84 4.80 8.18 0.37
N MET A 85 3.64 7.76 0.86
CA MET A 85 3.56 6.64 1.80
C MET A 85 4.11 5.35 1.17
N TYR A 86 3.78 5.09 -0.10
CA TYR A 86 4.34 3.94 -0.81
C TYR A 86 5.85 4.06 -0.98
N ASP A 87 6.35 5.25 -1.33
CA ASP A 87 7.79 5.49 -1.41
C ASP A 87 8.49 5.20 -0.06
N TYR A 88 7.88 5.62 1.03
CA TYR A 88 8.41 5.37 2.36
C TYR A 88 8.45 3.88 2.67
N ILE A 89 7.36 3.16 2.40
CA ILE A 89 7.28 1.70 2.61
C ILE A 89 8.36 1.00 1.79
N LEU A 90 8.50 1.37 0.51
CA LEU A 90 9.47 0.75 -0.39
C LEU A 90 10.91 1.08 -0.02
N SER A 91 11.15 2.15 0.76
CA SER A 91 12.49 2.41 1.32
C SER A 91 12.87 1.38 2.39
N LYS A 92 11.90 0.64 2.92
CA LYS A 92 12.10 -0.31 4.01
C LYS A 92 11.91 -1.76 3.60
N THR A 93 11.02 -2.04 2.66
CA THR A 93 10.63 -3.41 2.38
C THR A 93 10.07 -3.56 0.97
N LYS A 94 9.98 -4.80 0.53
CA LYS A 94 9.25 -5.19 -0.67
C LYS A 94 7.75 -5.07 -0.39
N LEU A 95 6.99 -4.62 -1.37
CA LEU A 95 5.57 -4.33 -1.21
C LEU A 95 4.72 -5.13 -2.20
N TYR A 96 3.74 -5.83 -1.67
CA TYR A 96 2.76 -6.59 -2.45
C TYR A 96 1.42 -5.87 -2.45
N SER A 97 0.73 -5.90 -3.59
CA SER A 97 -0.61 -5.35 -3.69
C SER A 97 -1.64 -6.29 -3.08
N ASP A 98 -2.86 -5.78 -2.85
CA ASP A 98 -3.99 -6.66 -2.63
C ASP A 98 -4.34 -7.37 -3.95
N VAL A 99 -4.96 -8.53 -3.86
CA VAL A 99 -5.43 -9.29 -5.03
C VAL A 99 -6.60 -8.57 -5.72
N MET A 100 -7.41 -7.86 -4.94
CA MET A 100 -8.51 -7.04 -5.45
C MET A 100 -8.15 -5.57 -5.26
N GLN A 101 -8.05 -4.83 -6.36
CA GLN A 101 -7.62 -3.44 -6.32
C GLN A 101 -8.75 -2.50 -6.73
N THR A 102 -8.91 -1.42 -5.96
CA THR A 102 -9.78 -0.31 -6.35
C THR A 102 -9.20 0.42 -7.57
N PRO A 103 -10.00 1.21 -8.31
CA PRO A 103 -9.46 2.03 -9.40
C PRO A 103 -8.32 2.95 -8.95
N GLU A 104 -8.40 3.52 -7.76
CA GLU A 104 -7.34 4.37 -7.21
C GLU A 104 -6.06 3.59 -6.95
N ALA A 105 -6.18 2.39 -6.41
CA ALA A 105 -5.04 1.50 -6.18
C ALA A 105 -4.38 1.10 -7.50
N LYS A 106 -5.15 0.80 -8.54
CA LYS A 106 -4.62 0.49 -9.87
C LYS A 106 -3.79 1.64 -10.41
N LYS A 107 -4.26 2.89 -10.26
CA LYS A 107 -3.52 4.08 -10.69
C LYS A 107 -2.22 4.25 -9.93
N LEU A 108 -2.23 4.01 -8.62
CA LEU A 108 -1.02 4.07 -7.80
C LEU A 108 0.02 3.04 -8.27
N TRP A 109 -0.40 1.82 -8.58
CA TRP A 109 0.52 0.78 -9.02
C TRP A 109 1.11 1.08 -10.40
N ILE A 110 0.35 1.70 -11.32
CA ILE A 110 0.90 2.20 -12.59
C ILE A 110 2.01 3.22 -12.32
N LYS A 111 1.76 4.14 -11.40
CA LYS A 111 2.75 5.15 -11.01
C LYS A 111 3.99 4.50 -10.38
N LEU A 112 3.81 3.50 -9.53
CA LEU A 112 4.93 2.75 -8.96
C LEU A 112 5.74 2.04 -10.04
N ALA A 113 5.09 1.48 -11.04
CA ALA A 113 5.78 0.78 -12.14
C ALA A 113 6.67 1.72 -12.97
N SER A 114 6.42 3.03 -12.94
CA SER A 114 7.26 4.02 -13.61
C SER A 114 8.51 4.36 -12.80
N LYS A 115 8.55 4.04 -11.52
CA LYS A 115 9.66 4.39 -10.60
C LYS A 115 10.42 3.18 -10.09
N TYR A 116 9.73 2.06 -9.92
CA TYR A 116 10.27 0.86 -9.26
C TYR A 116 10.10 -0.34 -10.17
N LYS A 117 10.82 -1.41 -9.84
CA LYS A 117 10.61 -2.69 -10.51
C LYS A 117 9.31 -3.30 -10.00
N VAL A 118 8.32 -3.39 -10.88
CA VAL A 118 7.02 -3.99 -10.54
C VAL A 118 6.81 -5.21 -11.41
N GLN A 119 6.41 -6.31 -10.80
CA GLN A 119 6.12 -7.57 -11.47
C GLN A 119 4.83 -8.15 -10.93
N GLY A 120 4.25 -9.10 -11.65
CA GLY A 120 3.21 -9.95 -11.11
C GLY A 120 3.82 -11.02 -10.20
N PHE A 121 3.02 -11.52 -9.28
CA PHE A 121 3.41 -12.59 -8.36
C PHE A 121 2.24 -13.56 -8.22
N ASN A 122 2.51 -14.84 -8.44
CA ASN A 122 1.50 -15.88 -8.21
C ASN A 122 1.74 -16.51 -6.84
N LYS A 123 0.77 -16.41 -5.94
CA LYS A 123 0.95 -16.85 -4.55
C LYS A 123 0.92 -18.36 -4.37
N ILE A 124 0.48 -19.11 -5.38
CA ILE A 124 0.50 -20.57 -5.34
C ILE A 124 1.86 -21.10 -5.78
N SER A 125 2.34 -20.68 -6.96
CA SER A 125 3.65 -21.11 -7.48
C SER A 125 4.82 -20.39 -6.83
N LYS A 126 4.55 -19.27 -6.14
CA LYS A 126 5.58 -18.39 -5.54
C LYS A 126 6.53 -17.81 -6.58
N LYS A 127 6.08 -17.63 -7.81
CA LYS A 127 6.89 -17.12 -8.91
C LYS A 127 6.40 -15.78 -9.39
N ASN A 128 7.35 -14.93 -9.77
CA ASN A 128 7.06 -13.67 -10.43
C ASN A 128 6.78 -13.91 -11.90
N PHE A 129 6.01 -13.03 -12.51
CA PHE A 129 5.75 -13.05 -13.95
C PHE A 129 5.79 -11.62 -14.50
N PRO A 130 6.15 -11.46 -15.79
CA PRO A 130 6.26 -10.12 -16.39
C PRO A 130 4.89 -9.49 -16.59
N ILE A 131 4.86 -8.17 -16.50
CA ILE A 131 3.67 -7.35 -16.70
C ILE A 131 3.98 -6.21 -17.65
N THR A 132 2.94 -5.59 -18.20
CA THR A 132 3.02 -4.38 -18.99
C THR A 132 1.82 -3.48 -18.68
N SER A 133 1.91 -2.22 -19.10
CA SER A 133 0.80 -1.28 -18.96
C SER A 133 -0.03 -1.31 -20.25
N GLN A 134 -1.35 -1.46 -20.11
CA GLN A 134 -2.29 -1.46 -21.22
C GLN A 134 -3.62 -0.85 -20.78
N ASN A 135 -4.11 0.14 -21.52
CA ASN A 135 -5.40 0.79 -21.22
C ASN A 135 -5.49 1.30 -19.76
N ASN A 136 -4.41 1.93 -19.28
CA ASN A 136 -4.31 2.47 -17.92
C ASN A 136 -4.40 1.41 -16.81
N GLU A 137 -4.02 0.18 -17.12
CA GLU A 137 -3.90 -0.92 -16.16
C GLU A 137 -2.59 -1.66 -16.38
N LEU A 138 -2.09 -2.28 -15.31
CA LEU A 138 -1.01 -3.24 -15.43
C LEU A 138 -1.62 -4.60 -15.74
N VAL A 139 -1.11 -5.25 -16.78
CA VAL A 139 -1.63 -6.55 -17.22
C VAL A 139 -0.49 -7.56 -17.31
N SER A 140 -0.83 -8.83 -17.11
CA SER A 140 0.13 -9.90 -17.25
C SER A 140 0.49 -10.13 -18.71
N LEU A 141 1.77 -10.33 -18.99
CA LEU A 141 2.23 -10.79 -20.30
C LEU A 141 2.02 -12.29 -20.49
N ASN A 142 1.74 -13.02 -19.40
CA ASN A 142 1.45 -14.45 -19.45
C ASN A 142 -0.06 -14.65 -19.38
N PRO A 143 -0.71 -15.18 -20.43
CA PRO A 143 -2.17 -15.35 -20.45
C PRO A 143 -2.70 -16.33 -19.39
N ASN A 144 -1.84 -17.14 -18.79
CA ASN A 144 -2.22 -18.05 -17.71
C ASN A 144 -2.36 -17.37 -16.36
N TYR A 145 -1.89 -16.12 -16.23
CA TYR A 145 -1.98 -15.35 -15.00
C TYR A 145 -2.75 -14.07 -15.24
N GLN A 146 -3.93 -13.96 -14.64
CA GLN A 146 -4.75 -12.75 -14.77
C GLN A 146 -4.70 -11.94 -13.48
N LEU A 147 -4.52 -10.63 -13.62
CA LEU A 147 -4.65 -9.66 -12.54
C LEU A 147 -6.10 -9.14 -12.49
N TYR A 148 -6.50 -8.59 -11.36
CA TYR A 148 -7.77 -7.87 -11.20
C TYR A 148 -9.03 -8.71 -11.43
N SER A 149 -9.01 -9.94 -10.99
CA SER A 149 -10.22 -10.77 -11.02
C SER A 149 -11.27 -10.26 -10.03
N ASP A 150 -12.54 -10.36 -10.40
CA ASP A 150 -13.65 -10.03 -9.49
C ASP A 150 -13.83 -11.09 -8.39
N GLN A 151 -13.17 -12.21 -8.51
CA GLN A 151 -13.15 -13.29 -7.54
C GLN A 151 -11.78 -13.36 -6.88
N GLU A 152 -11.67 -14.12 -5.79
CA GLU A 152 -10.38 -14.35 -5.17
C GLU A 152 -9.38 -14.81 -6.22
N ASN A 153 -8.25 -14.13 -6.27
CA ASN A 153 -7.23 -14.30 -7.30
C ASN A 153 -5.92 -14.67 -6.64
N ASP A 154 -5.17 -15.57 -7.27
CA ASP A 154 -3.85 -15.99 -6.80
C ASP A 154 -2.73 -15.08 -7.31
N ASN A 155 -3.06 -14.09 -8.13
CA ASN A 155 -2.09 -13.19 -8.74
C ASN A 155 -2.21 -11.79 -8.17
N LEU A 156 -1.08 -11.20 -7.82
CA LEU A 156 -0.99 -9.85 -7.31
C LEU A 156 0.27 -9.18 -7.85
N LEU A 157 0.47 -7.92 -7.52
CA LEU A 157 1.63 -7.17 -7.94
C LEU A 157 2.65 -7.12 -6.80
N VAL A 158 3.93 -7.07 -7.16
CA VAL A 158 5.02 -6.84 -6.21
C VAL A 158 5.92 -5.72 -6.73
N ALA A 159 6.26 -4.79 -5.85
CA ALA A 159 7.20 -3.71 -6.13
C ALA A 159 8.47 -3.90 -5.30
N ILE A 160 9.61 -3.67 -5.95
CA ILE A 160 10.94 -3.79 -5.37
C ILE A 160 11.69 -2.50 -5.69
N LYS A 161 12.34 -1.96 -4.69
CA LYS A 161 13.18 -0.77 -4.87
C LYS A 161 14.40 -1.10 -5.73
#